data_cb8f262b53e46c4b702134fbd874eaf0
#
_entry.id   cb8f262b53e46c4b702134fbd874eaf0
#
_cell.length_a   1.000
_cell.length_b   1.000
_cell.length_c   1.000
_cell.angle_alpha   90.00
_cell.angle_beta   90.00
_cell.angle_gamma   90.00
#
_symmetry.space_group_name_H-M   'P 1'
#
loop_
_entity.id
_entity.type
_entity.pdbx_description
1 polymer ?
#
loop_
_entity_poly.entity_id
_entity_poly.type
_entity_poly.pdbx_seq_one_letter_code
_entity_poly.pdbx_strand_id
1 'polypeptide(L)'
;MTMDVSYIARNLRLPESFRDHVVERTERLQPLAEGADTLEVRVTKSSHHKHSDETVRVELTVRGPRDVVRAEADADDKLVAFDQAATRLAERLRRMRDRRKDRR
;
A
#
# COMPACT_ATOMS: atom_id res chain seq x y z
N MET A 1 12.01 14.31 1.89
CA MET A 1 11.95 13.74 0.55
C MET A 1 10.72 12.87 0.39
N THR A 2 10.03 13.00 -0.72
CA THR A 2 8.82 12.24 -1.00
C THR A 2 9.17 10.89 -1.62
N MET A 3 8.46 9.84 -1.19
CA MET A 3 8.56 8.55 -1.85
C MET A 3 7.96 8.64 -3.24
N ASP A 4 8.62 8.03 -4.21
CA ASP A 4 8.07 7.88 -5.55
C ASP A 4 7.00 6.78 -5.52
N VAL A 5 5.81 7.11 -6.03
CA VAL A 5 4.70 6.15 -6.05
C VAL A 5 4.55 5.60 -7.45
N SER A 6 4.54 4.27 -7.56
CA SER A 6 4.28 3.60 -8.82
C SER A 6 3.02 2.74 -8.69
N TYR A 7 2.33 2.54 -9.82
CA TYR A 7 1.07 1.82 -9.85
C TYR A 7 1.12 0.67 -10.84
N ILE A 8 0.60 -0.48 -10.42
CA ILE A 8 0.40 -1.62 -11.31
C ILE A 8 -1.07 -2.03 -11.14
N ALA A 9 -1.82 -1.99 -12.22
CA ALA A 9 -3.23 -2.35 -12.20
C ALA A 9 -3.49 -3.53 -13.14
N ARG A 10 -4.21 -4.53 -12.65
CA ARG A 10 -4.63 -5.69 -13.45
C ARG A 10 -6.12 -5.86 -13.40
N ASN A 11 -6.76 -5.89 -14.56
CA ASN A 11 -8.20 -6.11 -14.74
C ASN A 11 -9.07 -4.99 -14.20
N LEU A 12 -8.50 -3.80 -14.00
CA LEU A 12 -9.28 -2.62 -13.59
C LEU A 12 -8.48 -1.36 -13.91
N ARG A 13 -9.18 -0.25 -13.90
CA ARG A 13 -8.57 1.07 -14.06
C ARG A 13 -8.41 1.74 -12.70
N LEU A 14 -7.37 2.57 -12.59
CA LEU A 14 -7.15 3.40 -11.41
C LEU A 14 -7.46 4.84 -11.79
N PRO A 15 -8.66 5.34 -11.47
CA PRO A 15 -9.02 6.72 -11.80
C PRO A 15 -8.17 7.71 -11.00
N GLU A 16 -8.13 8.94 -11.46
CA GLU A 16 -7.35 10.00 -10.82
C GLU A 16 -7.73 10.19 -9.36
N SER A 17 -9.04 10.09 -9.06
CA SER A 17 -9.52 10.20 -7.67
C SER A 17 -8.90 9.15 -6.75
N PHE A 18 -8.70 7.92 -7.25
CA PHE A 18 -8.04 6.87 -6.49
C PHE A 18 -6.56 7.24 -6.26
N ARG A 19 -5.89 7.70 -7.31
CA ARG A 19 -4.47 8.10 -7.21
C ARG A 19 -4.28 9.27 -6.26
N ASP A 20 -5.19 10.23 -6.27
CA ASP A 20 -5.15 11.38 -5.35
C ASP A 20 -5.28 10.90 -3.90
N HIS A 21 -6.18 9.94 -3.67
CA HIS A 21 -6.34 9.33 -2.35
C HIS A 21 -5.06 8.62 -1.89
N VAL A 22 -4.41 7.90 -2.80
CA VAL A 22 -3.15 7.22 -2.53
C VAL A 22 -2.06 8.23 -2.14
N VAL A 23 -1.96 9.32 -2.88
CA VAL A 23 -0.96 10.37 -2.60
C VAL A 23 -1.17 10.96 -1.20
N GLU A 24 -2.41 11.30 -0.84
CA GLU A 24 -2.73 11.80 0.48
C GLU A 24 -2.30 10.84 1.58
N ARG A 25 -2.62 9.57 1.40
CA ARG A 25 -2.30 8.55 2.40
C ARG A 25 -0.79 8.34 2.48
N THR A 26 -0.09 8.40 1.34
CA THR A 26 1.36 8.25 1.27
C THR A 26 2.06 9.35 2.06
N GLU A 27 1.56 10.56 2.01
CA GLU A 27 2.12 11.67 2.79
C GLU A 27 2.08 11.39 4.29
N ARG A 28 1.04 10.71 4.76
CA ARG A 28 0.92 10.31 6.16
C ARG A 28 1.84 9.14 6.52
N LEU A 29 2.16 8.30 5.55
CA LEU A 29 3.05 7.17 5.77
C LEU A 29 4.52 7.57 5.81
N GLN A 30 4.88 8.68 5.16
CA GLN A 30 6.26 9.12 5.06
C GLN A 30 7.00 9.23 6.38
N PRO A 31 6.43 9.84 7.44
CA PRO A 31 7.13 9.91 8.71
C PRO A 31 7.44 8.56 9.33
N LEU A 32 6.69 7.51 8.94
CA LEU A 32 6.89 6.15 9.43
C LEU A 32 7.88 5.38 8.57
N ALA A 33 8.09 5.82 7.35
CA ALA A 33 8.95 5.14 6.37
C ALA A 33 10.20 5.94 6.08
N GLU A 34 10.89 6.34 7.13
CA GLU A 34 12.09 7.17 7.04
C GLU A 34 13.17 6.48 6.19
N GLY A 35 13.67 7.22 5.21
CA GLY A 35 14.67 6.68 4.28
C GLY A 35 14.12 5.84 3.15
N ALA A 36 12.81 5.67 3.06
CA ALA A 36 12.20 4.90 1.98
C ALA A 36 12.24 5.67 0.66
N ASP A 37 12.51 4.97 -0.43
CA ASP A 37 12.62 5.55 -1.76
C ASP A 37 11.34 5.46 -2.56
N THR A 38 10.67 4.31 -2.51
CA THR A 38 9.51 4.05 -3.37
C THR A 38 8.37 3.36 -2.63
N LEU A 39 7.15 3.62 -3.11
CA LEU A 39 5.96 2.88 -2.73
C LEU A 39 5.35 2.32 -4.01
N GLU A 40 5.27 1.00 -4.12
CA GLU A 40 4.58 0.35 -5.23
C GLU A 40 3.17 -0.02 -4.79
N VAL A 41 2.19 0.41 -5.58
CA VAL A 41 0.77 0.10 -5.34
C VAL A 41 0.32 -0.86 -6.44
N ARG A 42 0.07 -2.11 -6.07
CA ARG A 42 -0.44 -3.11 -7.01
C ARG A 42 -1.88 -3.41 -6.69
N VAL A 43 -2.75 -3.22 -7.67
CA VAL A 43 -4.19 -3.43 -7.53
C VAL A 43 -4.63 -4.46 -8.55
N THR A 44 -5.21 -5.56 -8.07
CA THR A 44 -5.65 -6.65 -8.93
C THR A 44 -7.11 -6.95 -8.65
N LYS A 45 -7.92 -7.00 -9.71
CA LYS A 45 -9.31 -7.39 -9.62
C LYS A 45 -9.45 -8.83 -10.05
N SER A 46 -9.99 -9.66 -9.18
CA SER A 46 -10.28 -11.07 -9.46
C SER A 46 -11.78 -11.25 -9.66
N SER A 47 -12.17 -12.00 -10.69
CA SER A 47 -13.55 -12.40 -10.85
C SER A 47 -13.62 -13.92 -10.78
N HIS A 48 -14.49 -14.44 -9.92
CA HIS A 48 -14.76 -15.85 -9.86
C HIS A 48 -15.99 -16.14 -10.70
N HIS A 49 -15.84 -16.98 -11.71
CA HIS A 49 -16.92 -17.27 -12.65
C HIS A 49 -18.16 -17.89 -12.00
N LYS A 50 -18.04 -18.51 -10.86
CA LYS A 50 -19.15 -19.20 -10.19
C LYS A 50 -19.94 -18.30 -9.24
N HIS A 51 -19.37 -17.21 -8.84
CA HIS A 51 -20.00 -16.24 -7.95
C HIS A 51 -19.70 -14.87 -8.50
N SER A 52 -20.68 -14.01 -8.54
CA SER A 52 -20.52 -12.64 -9.02
C SER A 52 -19.67 -11.77 -8.10
N ASP A 53 -19.04 -12.38 -7.10
CA ASP A 53 -18.23 -11.66 -6.13
C ASP A 53 -16.89 -11.29 -6.71
N GLU A 54 -16.73 -10.01 -7.01
CA GLU A 54 -15.47 -9.46 -7.45
C GLU A 54 -14.66 -9.07 -6.22
N THR A 55 -13.43 -9.51 -6.17
CA THR A 55 -12.52 -9.16 -5.09
C THR A 55 -11.40 -8.31 -5.65
N VAL A 56 -11.13 -7.20 -4.97
CA VAL A 56 -10.00 -6.34 -5.31
C VAL A 56 -8.92 -6.55 -4.25
N ARG A 57 -7.73 -6.90 -4.71
CA ARG A 57 -6.56 -7.07 -3.83
C ARG A 57 -5.62 -5.91 -4.04
N VAL A 58 -5.21 -5.28 -2.95
CA VAL A 58 -4.20 -4.23 -2.98
C VAL A 58 -2.97 -4.72 -2.23
N GLU A 59 -1.83 -4.66 -2.90
CA GLU A 59 -0.53 -4.98 -2.32
C GLU A 59 0.32 -3.71 -2.32
N LEU A 60 0.82 -3.34 -1.16
CA LEU A 60 1.69 -2.18 -1.00
C LEU A 60 3.09 -2.64 -0.64
N THR A 61 4.08 -2.11 -1.35
CA THR A 61 5.49 -2.43 -1.09
C THR A 61 6.27 -1.15 -0.95
N VAL A 62 6.83 -0.94 0.23
CA VAL A 62 7.74 0.19 0.50
C VAL A 62 9.16 -0.35 0.41
N ARG A 63 9.99 0.31 -0.41
CA ARG A 63 11.39 -0.07 -0.58
C ARG A 63 12.30 1.08 -0.14
N GLY A 64 13.24 0.76 0.70
CA GLY A 64 14.31 1.65 1.10
C GLY A 64 15.65 0.98 0.85
N PRO A 65 16.75 1.64 1.21
CA PRO A 65 18.09 1.09 0.93
C PRO A 65 18.40 -0.21 1.68
N ARG A 66 17.72 -0.46 2.79
CA ARG A 66 17.99 -1.65 3.62
C ARG A 66 16.80 -2.58 3.77
N ASP A 67 15.59 -2.04 3.67
CA ASP A 67 14.38 -2.77 4.04
C ASP A 67 13.35 -2.75 2.93
N VAL A 68 12.58 -3.83 2.87
CA VAL A 68 11.38 -3.92 2.04
C VAL A 68 10.24 -4.30 2.99
N VAL A 69 9.21 -3.48 3.02
CA VAL A 69 8.05 -3.72 3.88
C VAL A 69 6.81 -3.84 3.01
N ARG A 70 6.06 -4.91 3.20
CA ARG A 70 4.87 -5.20 2.42
C ARG A 70 3.65 -5.31 3.31
N ALA A 71 2.51 -4.93 2.74
CA ALA A 71 1.20 -5.17 3.35
C ALA A 71 0.18 -5.35 2.24
N GLU A 72 -0.86 -6.10 2.53
CA GLU A 72 -1.90 -6.39 1.54
C GLU A 72 -3.26 -6.49 2.20
N ALA A 73 -4.30 -6.29 1.40
CA ALA A 73 -5.67 -6.47 1.83
C ALA A 73 -6.57 -6.75 0.64
N ASP A 74 -7.64 -7.48 0.90
CA ASP A 74 -8.67 -7.79 -0.09
C ASP A 74 -9.98 -7.15 0.35
N ALA A 75 -10.74 -6.61 -0.59
CA ALA A 75 -12.06 -6.05 -0.32
C ALA A 75 -12.88 -5.99 -1.61
N ASP A 76 -14.14 -5.63 -1.51
CA ASP A 76 -15.01 -5.50 -2.67
C ASP A 76 -14.67 -4.27 -3.51
N ASP A 77 -14.09 -3.27 -2.87
CA ASP A 77 -13.77 -1.99 -3.48
C ASP A 77 -12.28 -1.66 -3.30
N LYS A 78 -11.70 -1.08 -4.34
CA LYS A 78 -10.27 -0.74 -4.33
C LYS A 78 -9.89 0.28 -3.27
N LEU A 79 -10.77 1.24 -2.97
CA LEU A 79 -10.47 2.24 -1.92
C LEU A 79 -10.44 1.59 -0.55
N VAL A 80 -11.40 0.71 -0.27
CA VAL A 80 -11.45 -0.02 1.00
C VAL A 80 -10.24 -0.92 1.14
N ALA A 81 -9.91 -1.67 0.07
CA ALA A 81 -8.75 -2.56 0.08
C ALA A 81 -7.46 -1.77 0.30
N PHE A 82 -7.32 -0.63 -0.39
CA PHE A 82 -6.16 0.22 -0.23
C PHE A 82 -6.04 0.76 1.21
N ASP A 83 -7.13 1.26 1.78
CA ASP A 83 -7.10 1.80 3.13
C ASP A 83 -6.74 0.75 4.17
N GLN A 84 -7.26 -0.46 4.02
CA GLN A 84 -6.91 -1.57 4.90
C GLN A 84 -5.44 -1.96 4.76
N ALA A 85 -4.95 -2.04 3.53
CA ALA A 85 -3.54 -2.35 3.28
C ALA A 85 -2.63 -1.25 3.85
N ALA A 86 -3.02 0.02 3.68
CA ALA A 86 -2.26 1.15 4.19
C ALA A 86 -2.20 1.15 5.72
N THR A 87 -3.29 0.79 6.38
CA THR A 87 -3.32 0.66 7.84
C THR A 87 -2.35 -0.42 8.32
N ARG A 88 -2.37 -1.58 7.65
CA ARG A 88 -1.45 -2.68 7.96
C ARG A 88 0.01 -2.29 7.71
N LEU A 89 0.25 -1.58 6.62
CA LEU A 89 1.58 -1.09 6.28
C LEU A 89 2.09 -0.13 7.36
N ALA A 90 1.25 0.82 7.80
CA ALA A 90 1.60 1.76 8.84
C ALA A 90 2.00 1.06 10.14
N GLU A 91 1.25 0.02 10.52
CA GLU A 91 1.56 -0.77 11.71
C GLU A 91 2.93 -1.46 11.60
N ARG A 92 3.21 -2.05 10.44
CA ARG A 92 4.49 -2.72 10.21
C ARG A 92 5.66 -1.74 10.23
N LEU A 93 5.47 -0.57 9.64
CA LEU A 93 6.49 0.48 9.65
C LEU A 93 6.75 1.00 11.07
N ARG A 94 5.71 1.17 11.88
CA ARG A 94 5.87 1.56 13.29
C ARG A 94 6.65 0.54 14.08
N ARG A 95 6.35 -0.74 13.90
CA ARG A 95 7.09 -1.81 14.58
C ARG A 95 8.56 -1.79 14.22
N MET A 96 8.89 -1.59 12.95
CA MET A 96 10.28 -1.50 12.51
C MET A 96 10.99 -0.30 13.13
N ARG A 97 10.32 0.86 13.14
CA ARG A 97 10.87 2.07 13.74
C ARG A 97 11.14 1.87 15.22
N ASP A 98 10.19 1.26 15.92
CA ASP A 98 10.32 1.01 17.36
C ASP A 98 11.44 0.04 17.67
N ARG A 99 11.61 -1.01 16.87
CA ARG A 99 12.74 -1.94 17.03
C ARG A 99 14.08 -1.26 16.83
N ARG A 100 14.17 -0.35 15.87
CA ARG A 100 15.42 0.40 15.65
C ARG A 100 15.76 1.29 16.82
N LYS A 101 14.77 1.89 17.45
CA LYS A 101 14.98 2.70 18.66
C LYS A 101 15.44 1.87 19.82
N ASP A 102 14.91 0.67 19.99
CA ASP A 102 15.23 -0.22 21.10
C ASP A 102 16.63 -0.83 21.01
N ARG A 103 17.25 -0.77 19.85
CA ARG A 103 18.60 -1.32 19.64
C ARG A 103 19.74 -0.37 19.95
N ARG A 104 19.46 0.78 20.48
CA ARG A 104 20.51 1.74 20.88
C ARG A 104 21.01 1.49 22.28
#